data_b274f1c4ca7f7a34d5812ca69b2749c3
#
_entry.id   b274f1c4ca7f7a34d5812ca69b2749c3
#
_cell.length_a   1.000
_cell.length_b   1.000
_cell.length_c   1.000
_cell.angle_alpha   90.00
_cell.angle_beta   90.00
_cell.angle_gamma   90.00
#
_symmetry.space_group_name_H-M   'P 1'
#
loop_
_entity.id
_entity.type
_entity.pdbx_description
1 polymer ?
#
loop_
_entity_poly.entity_id
_entity_poly.type
_entity_poly.pdbx_seq_one_letter_code
_entity_poly.pdbx_strand_id
1 'polypeptide(L)'
;MRAEPFSLGGMPALRWGRPSRQGILYLHGQGGSKAEAAFFAAAAADAGWQTVSVDLPGHGDRESEAAALVPWQVVPELRCALAELRGRWDRVGLFGSSLGAWFGLLAYPDAPLAAALFLSP
;
A
#
# COMPACT_ATOMS: atom_id res chain seq x y z
N MET A 1 -8.55 -10.68 -13.18
CA MET A 1 -7.15 -10.38 -12.85
C MET A 1 -6.81 -11.01 -11.50
N ARG A 2 -5.66 -11.62 -11.40
CA ARG A 2 -5.28 -12.40 -10.23
C ARG A 2 -4.29 -11.65 -9.35
N ALA A 3 -4.52 -11.69 -8.04
CA ALA A 3 -3.55 -11.18 -7.06
C ALA A 3 -2.44 -12.22 -6.84
N GLU A 4 -1.20 -11.73 -6.70
CA GLU A 4 -0.06 -12.56 -6.36
C GLU A 4 0.39 -12.22 -4.93
N PRO A 5 0.40 -13.19 -4.00
CA PRO A 5 0.96 -12.96 -2.67
C PRO A 5 2.47 -12.73 -2.74
N PHE A 6 2.98 -11.82 -1.92
CA PHE A 6 4.41 -11.63 -1.77
C PHE A 6 4.70 -10.88 -0.46
N SER A 7 5.98 -10.63 -0.19
CA SER A 7 6.41 -9.91 0.99
C SER A 7 7.02 -8.56 0.58
N LEU A 8 6.59 -7.49 1.23
CA LEU A 8 7.10 -6.14 1.00
C LEU A 8 7.60 -5.58 2.33
N GLY A 9 8.90 -5.34 2.44
CA GLY A 9 9.47 -4.88 3.70
C GLY A 9 9.18 -5.82 4.87
N GLY A 10 9.06 -7.12 4.60
CA GLY A 10 8.68 -8.11 5.60
C GLY A 10 7.18 -8.18 5.87
N MET A 11 6.37 -7.32 5.26
CA MET A 11 4.92 -7.31 5.47
C MET A 11 4.20 -8.21 4.47
N PRO A 12 3.11 -8.90 4.89
CA PRO A 12 2.26 -9.61 3.94
C PRO A 12 1.67 -8.63 2.92
N ALA A 13 1.78 -8.96 1.64
CA ALA A 13 1.35 -8.09 0.55
C ALA A 13 0.67 -8.88 -0.55
N LEU A 14 -0.12 -8.17 -1.37
CA LEU A 14 -0.67 -8.66 -2.62
C LEU A 14 -0.26 -7.72 -3.74
N ARG A 15 -0.05 -8.29 -4.92
CA ARG A 15 0.31 -7.54 -6.11
C ARG A 15 -0.65 -7.89 -7.24
N TRP A 16 -1.12 -6.89 -7.98
CA TRP A 16 -1.96 -7.05 -9.15
C TRP A 16 -1.36 -6.34 -10.35
N GLY A 17 -1.66 -6.85 -11.53
CA GLY A 17 -1.27 -6.23 -12.77
C GLY A 17 0.03 -6.81 -13.33
N ARG A 18 0.24 -6.57 -14.62
CA ARG A 18 1.46 -7.00 -15.30
C ARG A 18 2.66 -6.21 -14.78
N PRO A 19 3.86 -6.77 -14.83
CA PRO A 19 5.06 -6.00 -14.51
C PRO A 19 5.06 -4.66 -15.24
N SER A 20 5.35 -3.60 -14.50
CA SER A 20 5.32 -2.23 -15.00
C SER A 20 6.39 -1.42 -14.27
N ARG A 21 6.82 -0.33 -14.86
CA ARG A 21 7.73 0.59 -14.19
C ARG A 21 6.98 1.69 -13.44
N GLN A 22 5.67 1.62 -13.42
CA GLN A 22 4.83 2.50 -12.62
C GLN A 22 3.85 1.68 -11.79
N GLY A 23 3.73 2.05 -10.53
CA GLY A 23 2.88 1.31 -9.60
C GLY A 23 2.33 2.17 -8.49
N ILE A 24 1.32 1.64 -7.84
CA ILE A 24 0.59 2.31 -6.76
C ILE A 24 0.67 1.44 -5.52
N LEU A 25 1.08 2.04 -4.41
CA LEU A 25 0.96 1.44 -3.09
C LEU A 25 -0.43 1.78 -2.55
N TYR A 26 -1.19 0.75 -2.24
CA TYR A 26 -2.55 0.89 -1.71
C TYR A 26 -2.53 0.62 -0.20
N LEU A 27 -3.06 1.54 0.58
CA LEU A 27 -3.19 1.42 2.04
C LEU A 27 -4.68 1.36 2.39
N HIS A 28 -5.10 0.22 2.92
CA HIS A 28 -6.51 -0.07 3.21
C HIS A 28 -7.06 0.75 4.39
N GLY A 29 -8.39 0.75 4.52
CA GLY A 29 -9.08 1.43 5.61
C GLY A 29 -9.22 0.59 6.87
N GLN A 30 -9.79 1.22 7.90
CA GLN A 30 -10.10 0.58 9.18
C GLN A 30 -11.00 -0.64 8.95
N GLY A 31 -10.61 -1.77 9.51
CA GLY A 31 -11.35 -3.02 9.36
C GLY A 31 -11.17 -3.72 8.02
N GLY A 32 -10.37 -3.16 7.11
CA GLY A 32 -10.06 -3.77 5.82
C GLY A 32 -8.83 -4.67 5.87
N SER A 33 -8.29 -4.95 4.71
CA SER A 33 -7.06 -5.72 4.55
C SER A 33 -6.44 -5.41 3.18
N LYS A 34 -5.29 -6.02 2.89
CA LYS A 34 -4.66 -5.86 1.58
C LYS A 34 -5.58 -6.28 0.43
N ALA A 35 -6.53 -7.18 0.66
CA ALA A 35 -7.47 -7.61 -0.37
C ALA A 35 -8.45 -6.51 -0.80
N GLU A 36 -8.63 -5.47 0.02
CA GLU A 36 -9.50 -4.34 -0.30
C GLU A 36 -9.12 -3.68 -1.63
N ALA A 37 -7.85 -3.75 -2.02
CA ALA A 37 -7.35 -3.10 -3.22
C ALA A 37 -7.81 -3.73 -4.54
N ALA A 38 -8.44 -4.90 -4.52
CA ALA A 38 -8.73 -5.66 -5.75
C ALA A 38 -9.53 -4.84 -6.78
N PHE A 39 -10.55 -4.12 -6.35
CA PHE A 39 -11.38 -3.33 -7.26
C PHE A 39 -10.58 -2.16 -7.88
N PHE A 40 -9.85 -1.44 -7.04
CA PHE A 40 -8.98 -0.35 -7.49
C PHE A 40 -7.89 -0.88 -8.45
N ALA A 41 -7.29 -2.02 -8.11
CA ALA A 41 -6.21 -2.60 -8.88
C ALA A 41 -6.64 -2.97 -10.31
N ALA A 42 -7.89 -3.38 -10.49
CA ALA A 42 -8.42 -3.67 -11.82
C ALA A 42 -8.42 -2.42 -12.71
N ALA A 43 -8.89 -1.30 -12.17
CA ALA A 43 -8.88 -0.02 -12.90
C ALA A 43 -7.45 0.46 -13.16
N ALA A 44 -6.57 0.34 -12.18
CA ALA A 44 -5.17 0.74 -12.33
C ALA A 44 -4.46 -0.08 -13.40
N ALA A 45 -4.74 -1.37 -13.47
CA ALA A 45 -4.15 -2.26 -14.49
C ALA A 45 -4.56 -1.85 -15.90
N ASP A 46 -5.81 -1.42 -16.09
CA ASP A 46 -6.28 -0.94 -17.39
C ASP A 46 -5.51 0.31 -17.84
N ALA A 47 -5.00 1.08 -16.90
CA ALA A 47 -4.20 2.28 -17.17
C ALA A 47 -2.70 1.98 -17.22
N GLY A 48 -2.29 0.73 -17.11
CA GLY A 48 -0.89 0.32 -17.18
C GLY A 48 -0.13 0.42 -15.86
N TRP A 49 -0.83 0.53 -14.72
CA TRP A 49 -0.23 0.61 -13.39
C TRP A 49 -0.33 -0.73 -12.66
N GLN A 50 0.76 -1.11 -12.03
CA GLN A 50 0.77 -2.23 -11.09
C GLN A 50 0.28 -1.73 -9.73
N THR A 51 -0.41 -2.57 -8.97
CA THR A 51 -0.86 -2.23 -7.62
C THR A 51 -0.28 -3.20 -6.62
N VAL A 52 0.24 -2.66 -5.52
CA VAL A 52 0.71 -3.43 -4.37
C VAL A 52 -0.06 -2.95 -3.14
N SER A 53 -0.58 -3.88 -2.37
CA SER A 53 -1.31 -3.59 -1.14
C SER A 53 -0.74 -4.39 0.00
N VAL A 54 -0.65 -3.79 1.19
CA VAL A 54 -0.11 -4.42 2.39
C VAL A 54 -1.17 -4.47 3.48
N ASP A 55 -1.01 -5.40 4.44
CA ASP A 55 -1.80 -5.40 5.66
C ASP A 55 -1.17 -4.46 6.68
N LEU A 56 -1.97 -3.54 7.22
CA LEU A 56 -1.57 -2.76 8.38
C LEU A 56 -1.69 -3.64 9.65
N PRO A 57 -0.92 -3.35 10.72
CA PRO A 57 -1.03 -4.12 11.97
C PRO A 57 -2.47 -4.25 12.45
N GLY A 58 -2.85 -5.42 12.94
CA GLY A 58 -4.20 -5.71 13.40
C GLY A 58 -5.18 -6.09 12.32
N HIS A 59 -4.75 -6.16 11.06
CA HIS A 59 -5.60 -6.41 9.90
C HIS A 59 -5.05 -7.56 9.04
N GLY A 60 -5.95 -8.27 8.36
CA GLY A 60 -5.57 -9.35 7.46
C GLY A 60 -4.69 -10.39 8.14
N ASP A 61 -3.55 -10.71 7.53
CA ASP A 61 -2.60 -11.70 8.07
C ASP A 61 -1.83 -11.18 9.28
N ARG A 62 -2.04 -9.92 9.67
CA ARG A 62 -1.42 -9.31 10.85
C ARG A 62 -2.43 -9.09 11.97
N GLU A 63 -3.49 -9.85 12.00
CA GLU A 63 -4.59 -9.71 12.97
C GLU A 63 -4.09 -9.72 14.42
N SER A 64 -3.08 -10.53 14.74
CA SER A 64 -2.53 -10.64 16.09
C SER A 64 -1.65 -9.44 16.49
N GLU A 65 -1.37 -8.52 15.58
CA GLU A 65 -0.45 -7.42 15.79
C GLU A 65 -1.15 -6.07 16.04
N ALA A 66 -2.37 -6.09 16.55
CA ALA A 66 -3.17 -4.87 16.75
C ALA A 66 -2.45 -3.83 17.62
N ALA A 67 -1.64 -4.26 18.60
CA ALA A 67 -0.89 -3.35 19.46
C ALA A 67 0.19 -2.57 18.70
N ALA A 68 0.60 -3.02 17.52
CA ALA A 68 1.58 -2.34 16.69
C ALA A 68 0.95 -1.28 15.77
N LEU A 69 -0.36 -1.10 15.82
CA LEU A 69 -1.07 -0.10 14.99
C LEU A 69 -0.92 1.29 15.63
N VAL A 70 0.30 1.77 15.66
CA VAL A 70 0.69 3.07 16.21
C VAL A 70 1.69 3.74 15.27
N PRO A 71 1.73 5.09 15.21
CA PRO A 71 2.56 5.78 14.21
C PRO A 71 4.04 5.41 14.28
N TRP A 72 4.61 5.26 15.46
CA TRP A 72 6.05 4.97 15.60
C TRP A 72 6.42 3.54 15.17
N GLN A 73 5.44 2.66 14.96
CA GLN A 73 5.66 1.34 14.38
C GLN A 73 5.32 1.33 12.88
N VAL A 74 4.18 1.92 12.51
CA VAL A 74 3.66 1.85 11.14
C VAL A 74 4.46 2.73 10.18
N VAL A 75 4.83 3.95 10.60
CA VAL A 75 5.53 4.89 9.72
C VAL A 75 6.88 4.34 9.24
N PRO A 76 7.74 3.77 10.11
CA PRO A 76 8.97 3.14 9.62
C PRO A 76 8.72 1.97 8.67
N GLU A 77 7.70 1.15 8.92
CA GLU A 77 7.35 0.04 8.04
C GLU A 77 6.96 0.54 6.65
N LEU A 78 6.12 1.57 6.58
CA LEU A 78 5.68 2.13 5.30
C LEU A 78 6.83 2.81 4.56
N ARG A 79 7.74 3.46 5.27
CA ARG A 79 8.92 4.05 4.63
C ARG A 79 9.83 2.98 4.03
N CYS A 80 10.02 1.87 4.71
CA CYS A 80 10.75 0.72 4.16
C CYS A 80 10.05 0.15 2.93
N ALA A 81 8.73 0.03 2.98
CA ALA A 81 7.94 -0.47 1.86
C ALA A 81 8.11 0.42 0.62
N LEU A 82 8.04 1.74 0.79
CA LEU A 82 8.20 2.67 -0.32
C LEU A 82 9.63 2.61 -0.90
N ALA A 83 10.63 2.50 -0.04
CA ALA A 83 12.02 2.39 -0.49
C ALA A 83 12.21 1.14 -1.37
N GLU A 84 11.62 0.01 -0.98
CA GLU A 84 11.69 -1.22 -1.76
C GLU A 84 10.97 -1.05 -3.11
N LEU A 85 9.78 -0.43 -3.12
CA LEU A 85 9.01 -0.21 -4.34
C LEU A 85 9.73 0.72 -5.31
N ARG A 86 10.45 1.72 -4.80
CA ARG A 86 11.26 2.62 -5.64
C ARG A 86 12.42 1.92 -6.33
N GLY A 87 12.85 0.79 -5.83
CA GLY A 87 13.80 -0.06 -6.50
C GLY A 87 13.20 -0.82 -7.68
N ARG A 88 11.88 -0.91 -7.75
CA ARG A 88 11.15 -1.65 -8.79
C ARG A 88 10.43 -0.74 -9.77
N TRP A 89 9.93 0.42 -9.30
CA TRP A 89 9.12 1.34 -10.09
C TRP A 89 9.83 2.70 -10.22
N ASP A 90 9.75 3.28 -11.41
CA ASP A 90 10.26 4.63 -11.66
C ASP A 90 9.25 5.69 -11.22
N ARG A 91 7.96 5.36 -11.34
CA ARG A 91 6.86 6.24 -10.94
C ARG A 91 6.04 5.53 -9.87
N VAL A 92 5.88 6.17 -8.73
CA VAL A 92 5.17 5.61 -7.59
C VAL A 92 3.99 6.51 -7.23
N GLY A 93 2.80 5.92 -7.22
CA GLY A 93 1.60 6.56 -6.70
C GLY A 93 1.23 5.98 -5.34
N LEU A 94 0.39 6.70 -4.62
CA LEU A 94 -0.12 6.28 -3.32
C LEU A 94 -1.63 6.42 -3.29
N PHE A 95 -2.32 5.38 -2.83
CA PHE A 95 -3.74 5.44 -2.53
C PHE A 95 -3.94 5.05 -1.07
N GLY A 96 -4.63 5.89 -0.31
CA GLY A 96 -4.95 5.58 1.08
C GLY A 96 -6.42 5.86 1.36
N SER A 97 -7.07 4.95 2.07
CA SER A 97 -8.47 5.07 2.47
C SER A 97 -8.57 5.05 3.98
N SER A 98 -9.28 6.02 4.56
CA SER A 98 -9.54 6.09 6.01
C SER A 98 -8.24 6.00 6.80
N LEU A 99 -8.04 4.95 7.60
CA LEU A 99 -6.83 4.70 8.37
C LEU A 99 -5.57 4.72 7.49
N GLY A 100 -5.65 4.09 6.30
CA GLY A 100 -4.55 4.09 5.34
C GLY A 100 -4.19 5.48 4.83
N ALA A 101 -5.19 6.34 4.64
CA ALA A 101 -4.95 7.74 4.25
C ALA A 101 -4.17 8.48 5.34
N TRP A 102 -4.56 8.30 6.59
CA TRP A 102 -3.91 8.95 7.73
C TRP A 102 -2.44 8.53 7.84
N PHE A 103 -2.18 7.22 7.82
CA PHE A 103 -0.80 6.72 7.89
C PHE A 103 0.02 7.12 6.66
N GLY A 104 -0.58 7.14 5.48
CA GLY A 104 0.09 7.59 4.26
C GLY A 104 0.54 9.05 4.36
N LEU A 105 -0.32 9.91 4.89
CA LEU A 105 0.02 11.31 5.11
C LEU A 105 1.16 11.47 6.12
N LEU A 106 1.16 10.64 7.18
CA LEU A 106 2.23 10.68 8.18
C LEU A 106 3.55 10.14 7.64
N ALA A 107 3.49 9.06 6.85
CA ALA A 107 4.70 8.37 6.40
C ALA A 107 5.42 9.10 5.25
N TYR A 108 4.68 9.79 4.39
CA TYR A 108 5.20 10.29 3.12
C TYR A 108 4.98 11.79 2.89
N PRO A 109 5.18 12.66 3.88
CA PRO A 109 4.93 14.10 3.68
C PRO A 109 5.84 14.73 2.62
N ASP A 110 7.05 14.22 2.46
CA ASP A 110 8.05 14.76 1.52
C ASP A 110 8.42 13.78 0.41
N ALA A 111 7.66 12.69 0.26
CA ALA A 111 7.99 11.68 -0.73
C ALA A 111 7.68 12.20 -2.15
N PRO A 112 8.61 12.00 -3.12
CA PRO A 112 8.36 12.40 -4.51
C PRO A 112 7.44 11.38 -5.19
N LEU A 113 6.14 11.52 -4.98
CA LEU A 113 5.12 10.65 -5.56
C LEU A 113 4.64 11.21 -6.89
N ALA A 114 4.40 10.33 -7.87
CA ALA A 114 3.82 10.70 -9.15
C ALA A 114 2.36 11.14 -8.99
N ALA A 115 1.64 10.52 -8.05
CA ALA A 115 0.27 10.85 -7.72
C ALA A 115 -0.05 10.37 -6.32
N ALA A 116 -1.03 10.98 -5.67
CA ALA A 116 -1.54 10.52 -4.38
C ALA A 116 -3.04 10.81 -4.31
N LEU A 117 -3.79 9.85 -3.79
CA LEU A 117 -5.23 10.00 -3.58
C LEU A 117 -5.56 9.49 -2.19
N PHE A 118 -6.19 10.36 -1.40
CA PHE A 118 -6.60 10.03 -0.03
C PHE A 118 -8.10 10.17 0.11
N LEU A 119 -8.76 9.13 0.62
CA LEU A 119 -10.19 9.14 0.89
C LEU A 119 -10.43 9.07 2.39
N SER A 120 -11.23 10.01 2.90
CA SER A 120 -11.63 10.07 4.30
C SER A 120 -10.47 9.92 5.29
N PRO A 121 -9.42 10.71 5.12
CA PRO A 121 -8.26 10.63 6.01
C PRO A 121 -8.60 10.98 7.46
#